data_422771b4f38b9962b9e8b1d577e9f8bb
#
_entry.id   422771b4f38b9962b9e8b1d577e9f8bb
#
_cell.length_a   1.000
_cell.length_b   1.000
_cell.length_c   1.000
_cell.angle_alpha   90.00
_cell.angle_beta   90.00
_cell.angle_gamma   90.00
#
_symmetry.space_group_name_H-M   'P 1'
#
loop_
_entity.id
_entity.type
_entity.pdbx_description
1 polymer ?
#
loop_
_entity_poly.entity_id
_entity_poly.type
_entity_poly.pdbx_seq_one_letter_code
_entity_poly.pdbx_strand_id
1 'polypeptide(L)'
;GNTTWPKTAPRWVALVKELSVALRAHNKLLSISTPYVYDPKEKQKGYYVYAWADVASSIDRLRIMTYDYSVAKPGPIGPISWVEKTLKYAVSIMPPSKVYIGLPGYGRDWITSVNGKCPVSAPPGLKGGAKAAVFKMNYANAKAAIDKAVPTFDVKSSEATYSYTQTYNGLTATGASTECKVNRTVWYQNER
;
A
#
# COMPACT_ATOMS: atom_id res chain seq x y z
N GLY A 1 -2.56 -13.97 11.97
CA GLY A 1 -1.93 -14.59 10.79
C GLY A 1 -2.90 -15.44 10.01
N ASN A 2 -2.56 -15.81 8.78
CA ASN A 2 -3.44 -16.59 7.89
C ASN A 2 -3.80 -17.99 8.42
N THR A 3 -3.06 -18.51 9.39
CA THR A 3 -3.30 -19.84 10.01
C THR A 3 -4.22 -19.78 11.23
N THR A 4 -4.37 -18.62 11.85
CA THR A 4 -5.16 -18.45 13.09
C THR A 4 -6.57 -17.90 12.84
N TRP A 5 -6.88 -17.48 11.60
CA TRP A 5 -8.15 -16.85 11.29
C TRP A 5 -9.40 -17.72 11.62
N PRO A 6 -9.38 -19.07 11.50
CA PRO A 6 -10.57 -19.86 11.85
C PRO A 6 -10.99 -19.72 13.32
N LYS A 7 -10.00 -19.50 14.22
CA LYS A 7 -10.26 -19.27 15.65
C LYS A 7 -10.59 -17.81 15.96
N THR A 8 -10.10 -16.88 15.15
CA THR A 8 -10.19 -15.43 15.40
C THR A 8 -11.44 -14.81 14.76
N ALA A 9 -11.81 -15.25 13.55
CA ALA A 9 -12.94 -14.70 12.81
C ALA A 9 -14.28 -14.75 13.58
N PRO A 10 -14.66 -15.86 14.26
CA PRO A 10 -15.91 -15.87 15.01
C PRO A 10 -15.97 -14.81 16.11
N ARG A 11 -14.85 -14.53 16.78
CA ARG A 11 -14.78 -13.49 17.83
C ARG A 11 -14.89 -12.08 17.23
N TRP A 12 -14.25 -11.86 16.07
CA TRP A 12 -14.41 -10.62 15.33
C TRP A 12 -15.85 -10.39 14.91
N VAL A 13 -16.52 -11.41 14.37
CA VAL A 13 -17.93 -11.36 13.96
C VAL A 13 -18.84 -11.04 15.15
N ALA A 14 -18.64 -11.70 16.29
CA ALA A 14 -19.39 -11.43 17.52
C ALA A 14 -19.24 -9.98 17.96
N LEU A 15 -18.00 -9.48 18.06
CA LEU A 15 -17.72 -8.08 18.42
C LEU A 15 -18.43 -7.09 17.49
N VAL A 16 -18.36 -7.30 16.17
CA VAL A 16 -19.00 -6.39 15.19
C VAL A 16 -20.52 -6.41 15.35
N LYS A 17 -21.13 -7.56 15.58
CA LYS A 17 -22.57 -7.68 15.80
C LYS A 17 -23.03 -6.99 17.09
N GLU A 18 -22.34 -7.21 18.19
CA GLU A 18 -22.64 -6.56 19.49
C GLU A 18 -22.50 -5.05 19.37
N LEU A 19 -21.41 -4.56 18.78
CA LEU A 19 -21.18 -3.14 18.57
C LEU A 19 -22.25 -2.51 17.66
N SER A 20 -22.67 -3.23 16.61
CA SER A 20 -23.74 -2.78 15.73
C SER A 20 -25.06 -2.57 16.48
N VAL A 21 -25.45 -3.51 17.34
CA VAL A 21 -26.66 -3.39 18.15
C VAL A 21 -26.58 -2.18 19.08
N ALA A 22 -25.47 -2.03 19.80
CA ALA A 22 -25.26 -0.91 20.71
C ALA A 22 -25.30 0.46 20.00
N LEU A 23 -24.64 0.58 18.84
CA LEU A 23 -24.62 1.83 18.07
C LEU A 23 -26.00 2.17 17.50
N ARG A 24 -26.73 1.20 16.98
CA ARG A 24 -28.08 1.41 16.42
C ARG A 24 -29.09 1.83 17.50
N ALA A 25 -28.97 1.35 18.72
CA ALA A 25 -29.79 1.82 19.84
C ALA A 25 -29.63 3.32 20.11
N HIS A 26 -28.52 3.91 19.66
CA HIS A 26 -28.21 5.34 19.78
C HIS A 26 -28.26 6.09 18.43
N ASN A 27 -28.90 5.51 17.40
CA ASN A 27 -28.98 6.07 16.03
C ASN A 27 -27.59 6.37 15.42
N LYS A 28 -26.60 5.54 15.71
CA LYS A 28 -25.22 5.68 15.17
C LYS A 28 -24.96 4.64 14.08
N LEU A 29 -24.10 5.00 13.14
CA LEU A 29 -23.64 4.12 12.08
C LEU A 29 -22.36 3.40 12.49
N LEU A 30 -22.23 2.15 12.02
CA LEU A 30 -21.01 1.37 12.17
C LEU A 30 -20.23 1.34 10.85
N SER A 31 -19.04 1.94 10.84
CA SER A 31 -18.10 1.88 9.75
C SER A 31 -16.87 1.07 10.17
N ILE A 32 -16.51 0.05 9.39
CA ILE A 32 -15.28 -0.72 9.62
C ILE A 32 -14.25 -0.46 8.51
N SER A 33 -12.98 -0.40 8.88
CA SER A 33 -11.86 -0.34 7.94
C SER A 33 -11.09 -1.64 8.01
N THR A 34 -10.89 -2.30 6.87
CA THR A 34 -10.21 -3.59 6.81
C THR A 34 -9.21 -3.65 5.65
N PRO A 35 -8.17 -4.47 5.74
CA PRO A 35 -7.46 -4.92 4.55
C PRO A 35 -8.40 -5.65 3.59
N TYR A 36 -7.89 -5.95 2.40
CA TYR A 36 -8.62 -6.67 1.37
C TYR A 36 -8.98 -8.12 1.77
N VAL A 37 -10.12 -8.58 1.28
CA VAL A 37 -10.54 -9.99 1.33
C VAL A 37 -10.93 -10.39 -0.09
N TYR A 38 -10.67 -11.63 -0.46
CA TYR A 38 -11.09 -12.20 -1.73
C TYR A 38 -12.24 -13.22 -1.55
N ASP A 39 -12.84 -13.63 -2.65
CA ASP A 39 -13.82 -14.70 -2.63
C ASP A 39 -13.24 -15.96 -1.95
N PRO A 40 -13.92 -16.54 -0.96
CA PRO A 40 -13.47 -17.76 -0.28
C PRO A 40 -13.23 -18.96 -1.20
N LYS A 41 -13.85 -18.99 -2.38
CA LYS A 41 -13.64 -20.02 -3.40
C LYS A 41 -12.28 -19.93 -4.08
N GLU A 42 -11.61 -18.78 -3.98
CA GLU A 42 -10.29 -18.60 -4.55
C GLU A 42 -9.18 -19.17 -3.64
N LYS A 43 -8.05 -19.56 -4.27
CA LYS A 43 -6.88 -20.06 -3.54
C LYS A 43 -6.30 -19.01 -2.57
N GLN A 44 -6.28 -17.74 -3.00
CA GLN A 44 -5.85 -16.61 -2.16
C GLN A 44 -7.09 -15.99 -1.51
N LYS A 45 -7.12 -16.00 -0.19
CA LYS A 45 -8.28 -15.52 0.60
C LYS A 45 -8.07 -14.11 1.18
N GLY A 46 -6.90 -13.51 0.97
CA GLY A 46 -6.57 -12.21 1.58
C GLY A 46 -6.62 -12.26 3.11
N TYR A 47 -7.13 -11.21 3.72
CA TYR A 47 -7.31 -11.12 5.17
C TYR A 47 -8.68 -11.69 5.60
N TYR A 48 -8.89 -12.98 5.36
CA TYR A 48 -10.16 -13.67 5.54
C TYR A 48 -10.72 -13.60 6.98
N VAL A 49 -9.87 -13.32 7.96
CA VAL A 49 -10.27 -13.10 9.37
C VAL A 49 -11.36 -12.04 9.53
N TYR A 50 -11.44 -11.07 8.62
CA TYR A 50 -12.45 -9.99 8.69
C TYR A 50 -13.84 -10.44 8.24
N ALA A 51 -14.00 -11.65 7.71
CA ALA A 51 -15.27 -12.36 7.48
C ALA A 51 -16.39 -11.42 6.95
N TRP A 52 -16.10 -10.72 5.84
CA TRP A 52 -17.02 -9.67 5.33
C TRP A 52 -18.44 -10.15 5.12
N ALA A 53 -18.63 -11.38 4.62
CA ALA A 53 -19.97 -11.96 4.41
C ALA A 53 -20.75 -12.05 5.72
N ASP A 54 -20.10 -12.45 6.82
CA ASP A 54 -20.74 -12.68 8.12
C ASP A 54 -21.08 -11.37 8.85
N VAL A 55 -20.42 -10.26 8.51
CA VAL A 55 -20.64 -8.95 9.13
C VAL A 55 -21.43 -7.97 8.23
N ALA A 56 -21.69 -8.32 6.97
CA ALA A 56 -22.29 -7.43 5.96
C ALA A 56 -23.62 -6.80 6.41
N SER A 57 -24.49 -7.55 7.08
CA SER A 57 -25.76 -7.05 7.62
C SER A 57 -25.61 -6.16 8.86
N SER A 58 -24.50 -6.27 9.56
CA SER A 58 -24.23 -5.57 10.83
C SER A 58 -23.52 -4.25 10.64
N ILE A 59 -22.96 -3.96 9.46
CA ILE A 59 -22.22 -2.74 9.18
C ILE A 59 -22.97 -1.83 8.21
N ASP A 60 -22.72 -0.54 8.32
CA ASP A 60 -23.26 0.47 7.42
C ASP A 60 -22.26 0.87 6.33
N ARG A 61 -20.96 0.77 6.63
CA ARG A 61 -19.87 1.08 5.69
C ARG A 61 -18.70 0.11 5.84
N LEU A 62 -18.29 -0.49 4.74
CA LEU A 62 -17.04 -1.21 4.61
C LEU A 62 -16.03 -0.31 3.91
N ARG A 63 -14.94 0.07 4.59
CA ARG A 63 -13.82 0.81 4.02
C ARG A 63 -12.66 -0.14 3.78
N ILE A 64 -12.31 -0.37 2.53
CA ILE A 64 -11.28 -1.32 2.15
C ILE A 64 -9.96 -0.57 1.93
N MET A 65 -8.92 -0.98 2.61
CA MET A 65 -7.57 -0.44 2.41
C MET A 65 -6.96 -1.06 1.15
N THR A 66 -7.27 -0.47 -0.02
CA THR A 66 -6.81 -0.90 -1.34
C THR A 66 -5.51 -0.19 -1.74
N TYR A 67 -4.53 -0.20 -0.84
CA TYR A 67 -3.19 0.37 -0.99
C TYR A 67 -2.16 -0.47 -0.23
N ASP A 68 -0.88 -0.11 -0.37
CA ASP A 68 0.25 -0.87 0.19
C ASP A 68 0.37 -2.31 -0.36
N TYR A 69 0.03 -2.50 -1.64
CA TYR A 69 0.23 -3.77 -2.32
C TYR A 69 1.71 -4.15 -2.36
N SER A 70 2.58 -3.20 -2.72
CA SER A 70 4.04 -3.36 -2.69
C SER A 70 4.65 -2.50 -1.59
N VAL A 71 5.24 -3.12 -0.58
CA VAL A 71 5.89 -2.43 0.54
C VAL A 71 7.37 -2.79 0.63
N ALA A 72 7.70 -4.07 0.65
CA ALA A 72 9.08 -4.55 0.87
C ALA A 72 9.97 -4.44 -0.38
N LYS A 73 9.38 -4.42 -1.57
CA LYS A 73 10.08 -4.34 -2.86
C LYS A 73 9.39 -3.33 -3.76
N PRO A 74 10.10 -2.73 -4.73
CA PRO A 74 9.50 -1.85 -5.73
C PRO A 74 8.34 -2.52 -6.47
N GLY A 75 7.26 -1.78 -6.65
CA GLY A 75 6.06 -2.23 -7.34
C GLY A 75 4.89 -1.30 -7.09
N PRO A 76 3.74 -1.56 -7.73
CA PRO A 76 2.57 -0.71 -7.64
C PRO A 76 2.04 -0.59 -6.20
N ILE A 77 1.42 0.53 -5.89
CA ILE A 77 0.87 0.85 -4.57
C ILE A 77 -0.50 0.19 -4.38
N GLY A 78 -1.34 0.22 -5.43
CA GLY A 78 -2.65 -0.39 -5.46
C GLY A 78 -3.07 -0.74 -6.90
N PRO A 79 -2.51 -1.82 -7.50
CA PRO A 79 -2.75 -2.16 -8.89
C PRO A 79 -4.23 -2.37 -9.18
N ILE A 80 -4.72 -1.80 -10.29
CA ILE A 80 -6.15 -1.78 -10.63
C ILE A 80 -6.80 -3.17 -10.61
N SER A 81 -6.12 -4.17 -11.16
CA SER A 81 -6.64 -5.55 -11.20
C SER A 81 -6.86 -6.16 -9.80
N TRP A 82 -6.01 -5.81 -8.85
CA TRP A 82 -6.14 -6.21 -7.46
C TRP A 82 -7.28 -5.47 -6.75
N VAL A 83 -7.42 -4.17 -7.02
CA VAL A 83 -8.53 -3.35 -6.49
C VAL A 83 -9.87 -3.88 -7.02
N GLU A 84 -9.98 -4.11 -8.33
CA GLU A 84 -11.18 -4.67 -8.96
C GLU A 84 -11.57 -6.05 -8.41
N LYS A 85 -10.58 -6.94 -8.23
CA LYS A 85 -10.82 -8.26 -7.65
C LYS A 85 -11.42 -8.16 -6.25
N THR A 86 -10.85 -7.30 -5.43
CA THR A 86 -11.32 -7.03 -4.07
C THR A 86 -12.74 -6.44 -4.08
N LEU A 87 -12.98 -5.47 -4.96
CA LEU A 87 -14.26 -4.79 -5.11
C LEU A 87 -15.35 -5.75 -5.59
N LYS A 88 -15.06 -6.58 -6.60
CA LYS A 88 -16.00 -7.60 -7.12
C LYS A 88 -16.51 -8.51 -6.01
N TYR A 89 -15.64 -8.99 -5.13
CA TYR A 89 -16.05 -9.77 -3.99
C TYR A 89 -16.91 -8.96 -3.00
N ALA A 90 -16.49 -7.75 -2.63
CA ALA A 90 -17.24 -6.92 -1.71
C ALA A 90 -18.70 -6.66 -2.17
N VAL A 91 -18.88 -6.28 -3.45
CA VAL A 91 -20.21 -6.00 -3.99
C VAL A 91 -21.04 -7.25 -4.28
N SER A 92 -20.43 -8.44 -4.28
CA SER A 92 -21.18 -9.70 -4.38
C SER A 92 -21.86 -10.11 -3.08
N ILE A 93 -21.44 -9.53 -1.94
CA ILE A 93 -21.93 -9.92 -0.61
C ILE A 93 -22.64 -8.77 0.13
N MET A 94 -22.55 -7.55 -0.35
CA MET A 94 -23.25 -6.39 0.24
C MET A 94 -23.57 -5.32 -0.82
N PRO A 95 -24.57 -4.47 -0.57
CA PRO A 95 -24.91 -3.38 -1.49
C PRO A 95 -23.72 -2.46 -1.78
N PRO A 96 -23.51 -2.04 -3.05
CA PRO A 96 -22.42 -1.12 -3.42
C PRO A 96 -22.39 0.17 -2.61
N SER A 97 -23.54 0.68 -2.16
CA SER A 97 -23.65 1.86 -1.32
C SER A 97 -22.96 1.76 0.05
N LYS A 98 -22.66 0.55 0.49
CA LYS A 98 -21.88 0.29 1.72
C LYS A 98 -20.38 0.16 1.50
N VAL A 99 -19.93 0.05 0.24
CA VAL A 99 -18.53 -0.29 -0.10
C VAL A 99 -17.76 0.96 -0.48
N TYR A 100 -16.65 1.21 0.20
CA TYR A 100 -15.73 2.33 -0.03
C TYR A 100 -14.33 1.78 -0.23
N ILE A 101 -13.66 2.20 -1.29
CA ILE A 101 -12.24 1.87 -1.53
C ILE A 101 -11.35 3.01 -1.04
N GLY A 102 -10.22 2.66 -0.42
CA GLY A 102 -9.20 3.60 -0.03
C GLY A 102 -8.23 3.84 -1.18
N LEU A 103 -7.97 5.10 -1.52
CA LEU A 103 -6.97 5.48 -2.50
C LEU A 103 -5.71 5.98 -1.79
N PRO A 104 -4.50 5.61 -2.22
CA PRO A 104 -3.27 6.13 -1.64
C PRO A 104 -3.05 7.58 -2.07
N GLY A 105 -2.95 8.48 -1.10
CA GLY A 105 -2.53 9.87 -1.33
C GLY A 105 -1.00 10.02 -1.34
N TYR A 106 -0.25 8.97 -1.67
CA TYR A 106 1.21 8.91 -1.58
C TYR A 106 1.83 7.99 -2.63
N GLY A 107 3.11 8.19 -2.87
CA GLY A 107 3.97 7.28 -3.60
C GLY A 107 5.10 6.73 -2.71
N ARG A 108 5.81 5.77 -3.22
CA ARG A 108 6.95 5.14 -2.56
C ARG A 108 8.19 5.17 -3.45
N ASP A 109 9.34 5.34 -2.81
CA ASP A 109 10.65 5.44 -3.43
C ASP A 109 11.60 4.46 -2.73
N TRP A 110 11.98 3.40 -3.43
CA TRP A 110 12.83 2.32 -2.90
C TRP A 110 14.26 2.46 -3.38
N ILE A 111 15.22 2.23 -2.49
CA ILE A 111 16.61 1.98 -2.88
C ILE A 111 16.71 0.55 -3.37
N THR A 112 17.06 0.36 -4.64
CA THR A 112 17.21 -0.97 -5.25
C THR A 112 18.63 -1.51 -5.12
N SER A 113 19.64 -0.63 -5.26
CA SER A 113 21.05 -0.99 -5.05
C SER A 113 21.88 0.23 -4.66
N VAL A 114 23.02 -0.03 -4.04
CA VAL A 114 24.07 0.96 -3.76
C VAL A 114 25.39 0.38 -4.28
N ASN A 115 26.02 1.12 -5.18
CA ASN A 115 27.31 0.75 -5.81
C ASN A 115 28.38 1.76 -5.37
N GLY A 116 29.54 1.26 -4.96
CA GLY A 116 30.61 2.08 -4.40
C GLY A 116 30.49 2.29 -2.89
N LYS A 117 31.42 3.08 -2.34
CA LYS A 117 31.47 3.42 -0.91
C LYS A 117 30.94 4.84 -0.73
N CYS A 118 29.83 5.00 -0.03
CA CYS A 118 29.24 6.31 0.18
C CYS A 118 30.13 7.19 1.09
N PRO A 119 30.24 8.50 0.79
CA PRO A 119 30.95 9.45 1.63
C PRO A 119 30.24 9.64 2.98
N VAL A 120 30.96 10.17 3.99
CA VAL A 120 30.39 10.43 5.31
C VAL A 120 29.27 11.51 5.29
N SER A 121 29.26 12.35 4.25
CA SER A 121 28.22 13.35 4.00
C SER A 121 26.90 12.77 3.43
N ALA A 122 26.93 11.52 2.95
CA ALA A 122 25.70 10.88 2.43
C ALA A 122 24.72 10.57 3.57
N PRO A 123 23.40 10.58 3.29
CA PRO A 123 22.39 10.19 4.28
C PRO A 123 22.68 8.80 4.87
N PRO A 124 22.43 8.58 6.17
CA PRO A 124 22.63 7.29 6.80
C PRO A 124 21.63 6.26 6.27
N GLY A 125 22.02 4.98 6.31
CA GLY A 125 21.12 3.86 5.99
C GLY A 125 20.91 3.61 4.50
N LEU A 126 21.70 4.19 3.61
CA LEU A 126 21.66 3.88 2.18
C LEU A 126 22.11 2.43 1.94
N LYS A 127 21.13 1.56 1.65
CA LYS A 127 21.36 0.15 1.26
C LYS A 127 20.22 -0.38 0.42
N GLY A 128 20.50 -1.29 -0.50
CA GLY A 128 19.47 -2.00 -1.26
C GLY A 128 18.50 -2.73 -0.33
N GLY A 129 17.20 -2.66 -0.63
CA GLY A 129 16.14 -3.27 0.18
C GLY A 129 15.82 -2.51 1.47
N ALA A 130 16.33 -1.30 1.68
CA ALA A 130 15.90 -0.43 2.77
C ALA A 130 14.40 -0.11 2.64
N LYS A 131 13.77 0.22 3.78
CA LYS A 131 12.36 0.67 3.78
C LYS A 131 12.19 1.84 2.82
N ALA A 132 11.16 1.77 1.96
CA ALA A 132 10.87 2.83 1.01
C ALA A 132 10.61 4.17 1.71
N ALA A 133 11.13 5.24 1.14
CA ALA A 133 10.67 6.58 1.48
C ALA A 133 9.24 6.78 0.93
N VAL A 134 8.41 7.49 1.69
CA VAL A 134 7.04 7.82 1.30
C VAL A 134 6.98 9.31 0.98
N PHE A 135 6.32 9.67 -0.11
CA PHE A 135 6.11 11.06 -0.50
C PHE A 135 4.63 11.32 -0.83
N LYS A 136 4.18 12.55 -0.65
CA LYS A 136 2.80 12.95 -0.95
C LYS A 136 2.53 12.94 -2.46
N MET A 137 1.34 12.51 -2.87
CA MET A 137 0.95 12.41 -4.27
C MET A 137 1.07 13.75 -5.02
N ASN A 138 0.65 14.85 -4.43
CA ASN A 138 0.75 16.17 -5.04
C ASN A 138 2.20 16.66 -5.27
N TYR A 139 3.18 15.98 -4.71
CA TYR A 139 4.61 16.25 -4.92
C TYR A 139 5.22 15.39 -6.04
N ALA A 140 4.49 14.42 -6.60
CA ALA A 140 5.03 13.40 -7.52
C ALA A 140 5.70 14.00 -8.76
N ASN A 141 5.07 14.99 -9.41
CA ASN A 141 5.63 15.67 -10.60
C ASN A 141 6.89 16.47 -10.26
N ALA A 142 6.88 17.22 -9.15
CA ALA A 142 8.04 17.97 -8.68
C ALA A 142 9.19 17.02 -8.31
N LYS A 143 8.89 15.89 -7.66
CA LYS A 143 9.87 14.86 -7.34
C LYS A 143 10.52 14.29 -8.61
N ALA A 144 9.74 13.93 -9.62
CA ALA A 144 10.28 13.40 -10.88
C ALA A 144 11.21 14.42 -11.57
N ALA A 145 10.86 15.70 -11.57
CA ALA A 145 11.72 16.77 -12.10
C ALA A 145 13.03 16.90 -11.31
N ILE A 146 12.98 16.87 -9.98
CA ILE A 146 14.17 16.90 -9.11
C ILE A 146 15.07 15.69 -9.36
N ASP A 147 14.47 14.51 -9.51
CA ASP A 147 15.16 13.25 -9.79
C ASP A 147 15.70 13.19 -11.24
N LYS A 148 15.36 14.18 -12.08
CA LYS A 148 15.69 14.25 -13.51
C LYS A 148 15.19 13.01 -14.27
N ALA A 149 14.01 12.53 -13.91
CA ALA A 149 13.39 11.33 -14.46
C ALA A 149 12.09 11.66 -15.18
N VAL A 150 11.77 10.85 -16.19
CA VAL A 150 10.49 10.92 -16.90
C VAL A 150 9.64 9.73 -16.47
N PRO A 151 8.52 9.94 -15.78
CA PRO A 151 7.62 8.85 -15.40
C PRO A 151 7.04 8.14 -16.62
N THR A 152 6.98 6.82 -16.54
CA THR A 152 6.27 5.96 -17.48
C THR A 152 5.00 5.43 -16.82
N PHE A 153 4.00 5.13 -17.63
CA PHE A 153 2.76 4.54 -17.15
C PHE A 153 2.78 3.02 -17.35
N ASP A 154 2.68 2.29 -16.24
CA ASP A 154 2.51 0.83 -16.31
C ASP A 154 1.04 0.49 -16.51
N VAL A 155 0.68 0.11 -17.74
CA VAL A 155 -0.70 -0.21 -18.13
C VAL A 155 -1.30 -1.36 -17.31
N LYS A 156 -0.45 -2.31 -16.89
CA LYS A 156 -0.92 -3.50 -16.15
C LYS A 156 -1.41 -3.16 -14.74
N SER A 157 -0.75 -2.25 -14.06
CA SER A 157 -1.13 -1.80 -12.73
C SER A 157 -1.97 -0.53 -12.75
N SER A 158 -1.97 0.19 -13.88
CA SER A 158 -2.53 1.55 -14.01
C SER A 158 -1.89 2.54 -13.04
N GLU A 159 -0.57 2.49 -12.94
CA GLU A 159 0.21 3.38 -12.07
C GLU A 159 1.44 3.95 -12.79
N ALA A 160 1.91 5.08 -12.30
CA ALA A 160 3.14 5.69 -12.80
C ALA A 160 4.36 5.13 -12.05
N THR A 161 5.44 4.96 -12.80
CA THR A 161 6.73 4.50 -12.27
C THR A 161 7.90 5.12 -13.01
N TYR A 162 9.02 5.25 -12.32
CA TYR A 162 10.31 5.58 -12.93
C TYR A 162 11.46 5.08 -12.06
N SER A 163 12.64 4.99 -12.67
CA SER A 163 13.89 4.71 -11.95
C SER A 163 14.89 5.83 -12.20
N TYR A 164 15.74 6.08 -11.22
CA TYR A 164 16.81 7.08 -11.31
C TYR A 164 18.00 6.67 -10.47
N THR A 165 19.14 7.34 -10.72
CA THR A 165 20.37 7.13 -9.97
C THR A 165 20.77 8.44 -9.28
N GLN A 166 20.98 8.36 -7.98
CA GLN A 166 21.47 9.46 -7.17
C GLN A 166 22.95 9.21 -6.85
N THR A 167 23.82 10.16 -7.20
CA THR A 167 25.27 10.07 -6.97
C THR A 167 25.66 10.92 -5.77
N TYR A 168 26.43 10.34 -4.87
CA TYR A 168 27.01 11.03 -3.72
C TYR A 168 28.54 11.00 -3.83
N ASN A 169 29.14 12.18 -3.89
CA ASN A 169 30.59 12.39 -3.94
C ASN A 169 31.06 13.05 -2.64
N GLY A 170 32.22 12.70 -2.16
CA GLY A 170 32.77 13.29 -0.93
C GLY A 170 33.97 12.52 -0.39
N LEU A 171 34.18 12.60 0.91
CA LEU A 171 35.30 11.97 1.60
C LEU A 171 34.82 10.80 2.46
N THR A 172 35.67 9.79 2.59
CA THR A 172 35.53 8.74 3.62
C THR A 172 35.89 9.31 5.00
N ALA A 173 35.65 8.56 6.05
CA ALA A 173 36.07 8.89 7.41
C ALA A 173 37.60 9.05 7.55
N THR A 174 38.39 8.49 6.63
CA THR A 174 39.85 8.58 6.59
C THR A 174 40.36 9.70 5.66
N GLY A 175 39.44 10.52 5.09
CA GLY A 175 39.80 11.66 4.23
C GLY A 175 40.04 11.31 2.76
N ALA A 176 39.89 10.04 2.33
CA ALA A 176 40.02 9.64 0.93
C ALA A 176 38.78 10.03 0.12
N SER A 177 38.94 10.48 -1.12
CA SER A 177 37.84 10.73 -2.06
C SER A 177 37.07 9.44 -2.35
N THR A 178 35.75 9.55 -2.40
CA THR A 178 34.88 8.41 -2.67
C THR A 178 33.58 8.84 -3.36
N GLU A 179 32.99 7.90 -4.08
CA GLU A 179 31.70 8.04 -4.73
C GLU A 179 30.82 6.80 -4.47
N CYS A 180 29.52 7.01 -4.31
CA CYS A 180 28.56 5.93 -4.47
C CYS A 180 27.38 6.34 -5.34
N LYS A 181 26.84 5.35 -6.06
CA LYS A 181 25.65 5.47 -6.91
C LYS A 181 24.51 4.67 -6.26
N VAL A 182 23.43 5.36 -5.95
CA VAL A 182 22.24 4.79 -5.35
C VAL A 182 21.16 4.71 -6.41
N ASN A 183 20.85 3.49 -6.84
CA ASN A 183 19.76 3.25 -7.78
C ASN A 183 18.44 3.17 -7.02
N ARG A 184 17.42 3.82 -7.57
CA ARG A 184 16.12 3.97 -6.94
C ARG A 184 15.00 3.71 -7.93
N THR A 185 13.86 3.21 -7.43
CA THR A 185 12.63 3.02 -8.21
C THR A 185 11.44 3.59 -7.45
N VAL A 186 10.63 4.35 -8.15
CA VAL A 186 9.47 5.08 -7.64
C VAL A 186 8.20 4.52 -8.26
N TRP A 187 7.15 4.38 -7.43
CA TRP A 187 5.79 4.05 -7.87
C TRP A 187 4.77 4.94 -7.19
N TYR A 188 3.74 5.36 -7.93
CA TYR A 188 2.62 6.17 -7.42
C TYR A 188 1.42 6.10 -8.37
N GLN A 189 0.22 6.33 -7.84
CA GLN A 189 -0.97 6.53 -8.68
C GLN A 189 -0.95 7.92 -9.30
N ASN A 190 -1.50 8.07 -10.48
CA ASN A 190 -1.65 9.35 -11.17
C ASN A 190 -3.03 9.42 -11.86
N GLU A 191 -3.38 10.61 -12.31
CA GLU A 191 -4.63 10.91 -13.01
C GLU A 191 -4.57 10.42 -14.47
N ARG A 192 -4.74 9.12 -14.70
CA ARG A 192 -4.92 8.57 -16.06
C ARG A 192 -6.00 7.50 -16.07
#